data_36b63caf5a0f0371ddc0d9805322e9ef
#
_entry.id   36b63caf5a0f0371ddc0d9805322e9ef
#
_cell.length_a   1.000
_cell.length_b   1.000
_cell.length_c   1.000
_cell.angle_alpha   90.00
_cell.angle_beta   90.00
_cell.angle_gamma   90.00
#
_symmetry.space_group_name_H-M   'P 1'
#
loop_
_entity.id
_entity.type
_entity.pdbx_description
1 polymer ?
#
loop_
_entity_poly.entity_id
_entity_poly.type
_entity_poly.pdbx_seq_one_letter_code
_entity_poly.pdbx_strand_id
1 'polypeptide(L)'
;FRRLLALPCLVLLALATSVFGAEPGLSASFTASGQTDTRTDRMLALYVPAGQPITPFLKAGPFTAKWEGQIESSIRGNFTFSAETSGNFKCMINGQVAWDGTGPKTIQINQGANKISAEFTSAAQGDSFVRFFWQSKEFPLEPVPPMAFAHEPTPAEQTGERLRAGRLLFAQLNCAACHTDATKVPAKGTGMPELGQLAPLLSGFSTKYNPDFLTEWIADPHSIRPGTHMPKVFTGPDAAQKAADVAAALSMGEAPKAGAKPKAE
;
A
#
# COMPACT_ATOMS: atom_id res chain seq x y z
N PHE A 1 6.50 -16.70 72.13
CA PHE A 1 5.51 -16.02 71.25
C PHE A 1 6.26 -15.04 70.33
N ARG A 2 6.58 -15.46 69.11
CA ARG A 2 7.14 -14.62 68.05
C ARG A 2 6.05 -14.36 67.02
N ARG A 3 5.57 -13.14 66.88
CA ARG A 3 4.66 -12.69 65.84
C ARG A 3 5.49 -12.39 64.58
N LEU A 4 5.31 -13.18 63.51
CA LEU A 4 5.77 -12.85 62.19
C LEU A 4 4.83 -11.77 61.60
N LEU A 5 5.38 -10.62 61.29
CA LEU A 5 4.75 -9.57 60.50
C LEU A 5 4.97 -9.95 59.02
N ALA A 6 3.87 -10.29 58.33
CA ALA A 6 3.89 -10.45 56.89
C ALA A 6 3.80 -9.06 56.24
N LEU A 7 4.84 -8.66 55.52
CA LEU A 7 4.81 -7.48 54.63
C LEU A 7 4.08 -7.87 53.33
N PRO A 8 3.10 -7.11 52.88
CA PRO A 8 2.52 -7.32 51.55
C PRO A 8 3.51 -6.77 50.52
N CYS A 9 3.95 -7.66 49.61
CA CYS A 9 4.73 -7.33 48.44
C CYS A 9 3.80 -6.64 47.45
N LEU A 10 3.88 -5.31 47.36
CA LEU A 10 3.17 -4.52 46.34
C LEU A 10 3.89 -4.72 44.99
N VAL A 11 3.33 -5.58 44.13
CA VAL A 11 3.80 -5.74 42.74
C VAL A 11 3.33 -4.50 41.98
N LEU A 12 4.23 -3.52 41.81
CA LEU A 12 4.01 -2.44 40.84
C LEU A 12 4.10 -3.02 39.43
N LEU A 13 2.95 -3.22 38.80
CA LEU A 13 2.84 -3.51 37.38
C LEU A 13 3.18 -2.22 36.62
N ALA A 14 4.45 -2.05 36.23
CA ALA A 14 4.86 -0.98 35.36
C ALA A 14 4.24 -1.25 33.97
N LEU A 15 3.16 -0.54 33.64
CA LEU A 15 2.68 -0.43 32.26
C LEU A 15 3.81 0.25 31.47
N ALA A 16 4.59 -0.54 30.73
CA ALA A 16 5.51 -0.03 29.72
C ALA A 16 4.66 0.58 28.61
N THR A 17 4.37 1.87 28.72
CA THR A 17 3.92 2.65 27.57
C THR A 17 5.10 2.69 26.61
N SER A 18 5.01 1.98 25.50
CA SER A 18 5.96 2.11 24.40
C SER A 18 5.87 3.55 23.91
N VAL A 19 6.84 4.38 24.29
CA VAL A 19 7.03 5.70 23.71
C VAL A 19 7.57 5.43 22.31
N PHE A 20 6.70 5.31 21.33
CA PHE A 20 7.10 5.38 19.94
C PHE A 20 7.58 6.81 19.70
N GLY A 21 8.84 6.97 19.34
CA GLY A 21 9.36 8.26 18.90
C GLY A 21 8.62 8.72 17.62
N ALA A 22 8.55 10.03 17.40
CA ALA A 22 7.97 10.57 16.17
C ALA A 22 8.70 10.04 14.94
N GLU A 23 7.94 9.55 13.94
CA GLU A 23 8.45 9.07 12.66
C GLU A 23 8.31 10.15 11.58
N PRO A 24 9.20 10.19 10.56
CA PRO A 24 9.09 11.14 9.45
C PRO A 24 7.81 10.95 8.63
N GLY A 25 7.15 12.05 8.27
CA GLY A 25 5.94 12.07 7.47
C GLY A 25 4.68 12.40 8.27
N LEU A 26 3.52 12.25 7.66
CA LEU A 26 2.20 12.46 8.24
C LEU A 26 1.41 11.15 8.24
N SER A 27 0.61 10.92 9.27
CA SER A 27 -0.43 9.91 9.25
C SER A 27 -1.48 10.30 8.23
N ALA A 28 -1.66 9.51 7.20
CA ALA A 28 -2.61 9.75 6.11
C ALA A 28 -3.69 8.67 6.08
N SER A 29 -4.96 9.08 6.11
CA SER A 29 -6.09 8.19 5.96
C SER A 29 -6.94 8.59 4.76
N PHE A 30 -7.25 7.62 3.90
CA PHE A 30 -8.01 7.78 2.67
C PHE A 30 -9.30 6.98 2.78
N THR A 31 -10.44 7.61 2.54
CA THR A 31 -11.75 6.95 2.63
C THR A 31 -12.48 7.07 1.30
N ALA A 32 -12.90 5.93 0.75
CA ALA A 32 -13.74 5.84 -0.43
C ALA A 32 -14.74 4.70 -0.27
N SER A 33 -16.00 4.91 -0.65
CA SER A 33 -17.08 3.91 -0.59
C SER A 33 -17.21 3.24 0.79
N GLY A 34 -17.00 4.00 1.88
CA GLY A 34 -17.12 3.50 3.26
C GLY A 34 -15.94 2.64 3.75
N GLN A 35 -14.89 2.50 2.97
CA GLN A 35 -13.66 1.82 3.37
C GLN A 35 -12.54 2.83 3.58
N THR A 36 -11.65 2.55 4.52
CA THR A 36 -10.52 3.42 4.84
C THR A 36 -9.20 2.65 4.70
N ASP A 37 -8.24 3.28 4.05
CA ASP A 37 -6.85 2.85 3.96
C ASP A 37 -5.96 3.89 4.64
N THR A 38 -5.02 3.45 5.47
CA THR A 38 -4.15 4.32 6.24
C THR A 38 -2.69 4.00 5.93
N ARG A 39 -1.88 5.05 5.79
CA ARG A 39 -0.44 4.94 5.52
C ARG A 39 0.31 6.17 6.03
N THR A 40 1.62 6.10 5.99
CA THR A 40 2.48 7.28 6.17
C THR A 40 2.68 7.99 4.83
N ASP A 41 2.34 9.27 4.75
CA ASP A 41 2.68 10.14 3.61
C ASP A 41 3.85 11.05 3.97
N ARG A 42 4.89 11.04 3.17
CA ARG A 42 6.08 11.88 3.40
C ARG A 42 5.84 13.36 3.08
N MET A 43 4.83 13.65 2.30
CA MET A 43 4.49 15.00 1.86
C MET A 43 2.97 15.22 1.94
N LEU A 44 2.56 16.44 2.17
CA LEU A 44 1.17 16.86 1.99
C LEU A 44 0.97 17.22 0.51
N ALA A 45 0.95 16.18 -0.32
CA ALA A 45 0.75 16.29 -1.76
C ALA A 45 0.03 15.04 -2.27
N LEU A 46 -0.85 15.22 -3.23
CA LEU A 46 -1.68 14.16 -3.80
C LEU A 46 -1.96 14.45 -5.27
N TYR A 47 -1.98 13.40 -6.09
CA TYR A 47 -2.51 13.44 -7.45
C TYR A 47 -3.20 12.12 -7.77
N VAL A 48 -4.48 12.19 -8.14
CA VAL A 48 -5.31 11.05 -8.53
C VAL A 48 -5.98 11.36 -9.87
N PRO A 49 -5.62 10.65 -10.94
CA PRO A 49 -6.28 10.81 -12.23
C PRO A 49 -7.77 10.49 -12.16
N ALA A 50 -8.56 11.11 -13.01
CA ALA A 50 -9.99 10.83 -13.12
C ALA A 50 -10.25 9.32 -13.32
N GLY A 51 -11.20 8.78 -12.56
CA GLY A 51 -11.58 7.38 -12.64
C GLY A 51 -10.59 6.38 -12.01
N GLN A 52 -9.48 6.83 -11.45
CA GLN A 52 -8.54 5.96 -10.74
C GLN A 52 -8.82 5.94 -9.23
N PRO A 53 -8.51 4.83 -8.55
CA PRO A 53 -8.59 4.77 -7.10
C PRO A 53 -7.44 5.56 -6.46
N ILE A 54 -7.70 6.17 -5.30
CA ILE A 54 -6.68 6.90 -4.54
C ILE A 54 -5.57 5.99 -3.99
N THR A 55 -5.92 4.77 -3.66
CA THR A 55 -4.97 3.72 -3.26
C THR A 55 -5.36 2.39 -3.88
N PRO A 56 -4.44 1.42 -4.01
CA PRO A 56 -4.75 0.09 -4.53
C PRO A 56 -5.74 -0.71 -3.67
N PHE A 57 -6.04 -0.25 -2.46
CA PHE A 57 -6.91 -0.94 -1.51
C PHE A 57 -8.34 -0.38 -1.49
N LEU A 58 -8.59 0.71 -2.22
CA LEU A 58 -9.88 1.37 -2.29
C LEU A 58 -10.46 1.32 -3.70
N LYS A 59 -11.77 1.42 -3.80
CA LYS A 59 -12.43 1.52 -5.10
C LYS A 59 -12.27 2.91 -5.68
N ALA A 60 -12.23 2.99 -7.02
CA ALA A 60 -12.31 4.25 -7.71
C ALA A 60 -13.65 4.96 -7.42
N GLY A 61 -13.62 6.27 -7.31
CA GLY A 61 -14.79 7.11 -7.02
C GLY A 61 -14.46 8.30 -6.12
N PRO A 62 -15.47 9.02 -5.67
CA PRO A 62 -15.28 10.12 -4.71
C PRO A 62 -14.60 9.64 -3.44
N PHE A 63 -13.65 10.42 -2.94
CA PHE A 63 -12.89 10.09 -1.76
C PHE A 63 -12.60 11.31 -0.88
N THR A 64 -12.26 11.04 0.35
CA THR A 64 -11.69 12.01 1.27
C THR A 64 -10.30 11.54 1.72
N ALA A 65 -9.43 12.50 1.98
CA ALA A 65 -8.12 12.26 2.56
C ALA A 65 -7.94 13.14 3.80
N LYS A 66 -7.30 12.59 4.83
CA LYS A 66 -6.92 13.32 6.03
C LYS A 66 -5.46 13.08 6.31
N TRP A 67 -4.76 14.14 6.72
CA TRP A 67 -3.38 14.07 7.18
C TRP A 67 -3.30 14.65 8.58
N GLU A 68 -2.62 13.96 9.47
CA GLU A 68 -2.39 14.36 10.85
C GLU A 68 -0.94 14.15 11.24
N GLY A 69 -0.42 15.04 12.06
CA GLY A 69 0.95 14.97 12.54
C GLY A 69 1.46 16.31 13.02
N GLN A 70 2.73 16.57 12.72
CA GLN A 70 3.43 17.77 13.13
C GLN A 70 4.21 18.33 11.94
N ILE A 71 4.34 19.65 11.90
CA ILE A 71 5.30 20.36 11.04
C ILE A 71 6.42 20.91 11.92
N GLU A 72 7.64 20.48 11.63
CA GLU A 72 8.84 20.87 12.36
C GLU A 72 9.45 22.11 11.73
N SER A 73 9.78 23.09 12.55
CA SER A 73 10.48 24.30 12.10
C SER A 73 11.71 24.57 12.95
N SER A 74 12.83 24.88 12.32
CA SER A 74 14.06 25.30 13.00
C SER A 74 13.97 26.73 13.57
N ILE A 75 13.00 27.51 13.11
CA ILE A 75 12.83 28.92 13.47
C ILE A 75 11.40 29.21 13.93
N ARG A 76 11.26 30.18 14.83
CA ARG A 76 9.96 30.79 15.15
C ARG A 76 9.74 32.00 14.25
N GLY A 77 8.56 32.12 13.65
CA GLY A 77 8.26 33.28 12.79
C GLY A 77 6.91 33.22 12.17
N ASN A 78 6.64 34.21 11.34
CA ASN A 78 5.44 34.24 10.51
C ASN A 78 5.71 33.53 9.19
N PHE A 79 4.90 32.51 8.92
CA PHE A 79 4.95 31.73 7.69
C PHE A 79 3.66 31.95 6.92
N THR A 80 3.77 32.12 5.63
CA THR A 80 2.62 32.20 4.73
C THR A 80 2.45 30.86 4.05
N PHE A 81 1.27 30.26 4.21
CA PHE A 81 0.91 29.00 3.58
C PHE A 81 -0.02 29.24 2.40
N SER A 82 0.12 28.39 1.39
CA SER A 82 -0.74 28.37 0.21
C SER A 82 -0.91 26.94 -0.31
N ALA A 83 -1.91 26.73 -1.16
CA ALA A 83 -2.12 25.44 -1.80
C ALA A 83 -2.61 25.60 -3.23
N GLU A 84 -2.20 24.66 -4.08
CA GLU A 84 -2.80 24.39 -5.37
C GLU A 84 -3.67 23.14 -5.25
N THR A 85 -4.93 23.22 -5.64
CA THR A 85 -5.87 22.10 -5.46
C THR A 85 -6.98 22.10 -6.49
N SER A 86 -7.42 20.93 -6.92
CA SER A 86 -8.61 20.73 -7.75
C SER A 86 -9.80 20.17 -6.96
N GLY A 87 -9.66 20.00 -5.65
CA GLY A 87 -10.71 19.59 -4.74
C GLY A 87 -10.89 20.60 -3.61
N ASN A 88 -11.70 20.23 -2.63
CA ASN A 88 -11.84 21.04 -1.42
C ASN A 88 -10.76 20.65 -0.42
N PHE A 89 -9.84 21.56 -0.16
CA PHE A 89 -8.72 21.36 0.76
C PHE A 89 -8.76 22.38 1.90
N LYS A 90 -8.57 21.90 3.12
CA LYS A 90 -8.43 22.70 4.33
C LYS A 90 -7.23 22.22 5.13
N CYS A 91 -6.49 23.15 5.70
CA CYS A 91 -5.33 22.85 6.54
C CYS A 91 -5.33 23.77 7.76
N MET A 92 -5.07 23.18 8.92
CA MET A 92 -4.91 23.88 10.20
C MET A 92 -3.57 23.56 10.80
N ILE A 93 -2.89 24.57 11.37
CA ILE A 93 -1.65 24.42 12.11
C ILE A 93 -1.80 25.11 13.46
N ASN A 94 -1.54 24.39 14.54
CA ASN A 94 -1.74 24.88 15.92
C ASN A 94 -3.16 25.46 16.16
N GLY A 95 -4.17 24.89 15.52
CA GLY A 95 -5.55 25.38 15.60
C GLY A 95 -5.85 26.64 14.78
N GLN A 96 -4.85 27.20 14.07
CA GLN A 96 -5.03 28.33 13.17
C GLN A 96 -5.24 27.83 11.72
N VAL A 97 -6.08 28.54 10.95
CA VAL A 97 -6.31 28.20 9.54
C VAL A 97 -5.07 28.56 8.73
N ALA A 98 -4.38 27.54 8.20
CA ALA A 98 -3.26 27.70 7.27
C ALA A 98 -3.74 27.78 5.81
N TRP A 99 -4.85 27.09 5.49
CA TRP A 99 -5.52 27.13 4.20
C TRP A 99 -6.99 26.72 4.29
N ASP A 100 -7.87 27.46 3.59
CA ASP A 100 -9.32 27.20 3.53
C ASP A 100 -9.93 27.44 2.13
N GLY A 101 -9.09 27.63 1.12
CA GLY A 101 -9.53 27.93 -0.24
C GLY A 101 -9.67 29.41 -0.56
N THR A 102 -9.54 30.31 0.41
CA THR A 102 -9.74 31.76 0.19
C THR A 102 -8.47 32.54 -0.13
N GLY A 103 -7.34 31.85 -0.27
CA GLY A 103 -6.03 32.44 -0.58
C GLY A 103 -4.98 32.20 0.51
N PRO A 104 -3.73 32.66 0.29
CA PRO A 104 -2.63 32.48 1.23
C PRO A 104 -2.94 33.03 2.62
N LYS A 105 -2.54 32.30 3.67
CA LYS A 105 -2.71 32.69 5.07
C LYS A 105 -1.35 32.78 5.75
N THR A 106 -1.15 33.87 6.47
CA THR A 106 0.04 34.06 7.29
C THR A 106 -0.28 33.75 8.76
N ILE A 107 0.42 32.76 9.33
CA ILE A 107 0.26 32.36 10.73
C ILE A 107 1.62 32.27 11.41
N GLN A 108 1.62 32.37 12.74
CA GLN A 108 2.83 32.23 13.53
C GLN A 108 3.14 30.74 13.77
N ILE A 109 4.37 30.33 13.41
CA ILE A 109 4.92 29.00 13.64
C ILE A 109 5.93 29.06 14.78
N ASN A 110 5.87 28.11 15.70
CA ASN A 110 6.84 27.96 16.78
C ASN A 110 8.09 27.23 16.26
N GLN A 111 9.22 27.48 16.91
CA GLN A 111 10.39 26.62 16.76
C GLN A 111 10.05 25.23 17.31
N GLY A 112 10.48 24.17 16.63
CA GLY A 112 10.13 22.78 16.94
C GLY A 112 8.79 22.36 16.34
N ALA A 113 8.09 21.48 17.03
CA ALA A 113 6.88 20.83 16.58
C ALA A 113 5.65 21.76 16.60
N ASN A 114 4.90 21.75 15.51
CA ASN A 114 3.62 22.46 15.35
C ASN A 114 2.59 21.47 14.85
N LYS A 115 1.50 21.26 15.59
CA LYS A 115 0.47 20.30 15.22
C LYS A 115 -0.18 20.70 13.89
N ILE A 116 -0.21 19.78 12.93
CA ILE A 116 -0.90 19.95 11.63
C ILE A 116 -2.04 18.97 11.50
N SER A 117 -3.15 19.43 10.93
CA SER A 117 -4.24 18.60 10.44
C SER A 117 -4.73 19.15 9.11
N ALA A 118 -4.92 18.27 8.13
CA ALA A 118 -5.39 18.66 6.83
C ALA A 118 -6.47 17.69 6.34
N GLU A 119 -7.46 18.21 5.63
CA GLU A 119 -8.56 17.45 5.04
C GLU A 119 -8.71 17.84 3.57
N PHE A 120 -8.92 16.83 2.74
CA PHE A 120 -9.17 16.99 1.32
C PHE A 120 -10.38 16.16 0.90
N THR A 121 -11.24 16.76 0.08
CA THR A 121 -12.31 16.06 -0.62
C THR A 121 -12.06 16.14 -2.11
N SER A 122 -12.15 15.01 -2.78
CA SER A 122 -11.88 14.88 -4.22
C SER A 122 -12.74 15.86 -5.05
N ALA A 123 -12.20 16.27 -6.21
CA ALA A 123 -12.97 17.00 -7.19
C ALA A 123 -14.20 16.18 -7.65
N ALA A 124 -15.30 16.88 -7.96
CA ALA A 124 -16.51 16.22 -8.47
C ALA A 124 -16.30 15.62 -9.87
N GLN A 125 -15.41 16.21 -10.66
CA GLN A 125 -15.05 15.76 -12.01
C GLN A 125 -13.56 16.06 -12.26
N GLY A 126 -12.96 15.27 -13.18
CA GLY A 126 -11.57 15.44 -13.53
C GLY A 126 -10.60 14.86 -12.50
N ASP A 127 -9.34 15.27 -12.61
CA ASP A 127 -8.29 14.85 -11.72
C ASP A 127 -8.44 15.52 -10.34
N SER A 128 -8.03 14.79 -9.31
CA SER A 128 -7.98 15.31 -7.94
C SER A 128 -6.54 15.50 -7.53
N PHE A 129 -6.19 16.69 -7.09
CA PHE A 129 -4.84 16.97 -6.62
C PHE A 129 -4.80 18.02 -5.51
N VAL A 130 -3.74 17.97 -4.72
CA VAL A 130 -3.34 18.99 -3.76
C VAL A 130 -1.83 19.07 -3.70
N ARG A 131 -1.30 20.30 -3.60
CA ARG A 131 0.09 20.62 -3.31
C ARG A 131 0.10 21.72 -2.28
N PHE A 132 0.85 21.56 -1.21
CA PHE A 132 0.90 22.47 -0.09
C PHE A 132 2.26 23.16 -0.01
N PHE A 133 2.25 24.48 0.09
CA PHE A 133 3.43 25.34 0.02
C PHE A 133 3.54 26.21 1.27
N TRP A 134 4.75 26.61 1.56
CA TRP A 134 5.05 27.60 2.56
C TRP A 134 6.11 28.59 2.09
N GLN A 135 6.17 29.72 2.75
CA GLN A 135 7.23 30.74 2.61
C GLN A 135 7.37 31.53 3.91
N SER A 136 8.51 32.12 4.10
CA SER A 136 8.76 33.07 5.18
C SER A 136 9.69 34.20 4.66
N LYS A 137 10.05 35.14 5.52
CA LYS A 137 11.08 36.12 5.20
C LYS A 137 12.48 35.50 5.02
N GLU A 138 12.70 34.28 5.54
CA GLU A 138 13.99 33.58 5.53
C GLU A 138 14.14 32.69 4.29
N PHE A 139 13.06 32.32 3.62
CA PHE A 139 13.07 31.48 2.43
C PHE A 139 11.88 31.78 1.49
N PRO A 140 12.07 31.58 0.15
CA PRO A 140 11.01 31.83 -0.82
C PRO A 140 9.89 30.79 -0.76
N LEU A 141 8.85 31.01 -1.60
CA LEU A 141 7.77 30.04 -1.76
C LEU A 141 8.33 28.70 -2.29
N GLU A 142 8.08 27.65 -1.54
CA GLU A 142 8.49 26.27 -1.88
C GLU A 142 7.45 25.27 -1.37
N PRO A 143 7.38 24.04 -1.93
CA PRO A 143 6.61 22.95 -1.30
C PRO A 143 7.16 22.68 0.09
N VAL A 144 6.28 22.42 1.06
CA VAL A 144 6.73 22.00 2.40
C VAL A 144 7.57 20.72 2.28
N PRO A 145 8.85 20.74 2.66
CA PRO A 145 9.75 19.61 2.41
C PRO A 145 9.39 18.39 3.28
N PRO A 146 9.65 17.17 2.80
CA PRO A 146 9.33 15.93 3.53
C PRO A 146 9.92 15.87 4.94
N MET A 147 11.12 16.43 5.12
CA MET A 147 11.81 16.45 6.42
C MET A 147 11.17 17.38 7.46
N ALA A 148 10.24 18.22 7.05
CA ALA A 148 9.50 19.08 7.95
C ALA A 148 8.29 18.36 8.59
N PHE A 149 7.94 17.16 8.14
CA PHE A 149 6.81 16.42 8.68
C PHE A 149 7.24 15.30 9.60
N ALA A 150 6.51 15.17 10.71
CA ALA A 150 6.65 14.08 11.66
C ALA A 150 5.27 13.68 12.22
N HIS A 151 5.13 12.44 12.67
CA HIS A 151 3.90 11.94 13.30
C HIS A 151 4.21 10.83 14.30
N GLU A 152 3.26 10.54 15.16
CA GLU A 152 3.28 9.34 16.00
C GLU A 152 2.58 8.19 15.27
N PRO A 153 3.25 7.03 15.06
CA PRO A 153 2.67 5.91 14.36
C PRO A 153 1.41 5.37 15.04
N THR A 154 0.39 5.08 14.26
CA THR A 154 -0.86 4.47 14.75
C THR A 154 -0.94 2.98 14.42
N PRO A 155 -1.72 2.17 15.18
CA PRO A 155 -1.95 0.76 14.83
C PRO A 155 -2.58 0.58 13.45
N ALA A 156 -3.40 1.54 12.99
CA ALA A 156 -4.02 1.52 11.66
C ALA A 156 -2.97 1.65 10.56
N GLU A 157 -1.98 2.54 10.72
CA GLU A 157 -0.86 2.69 9.79
C GLU A 157 -0.01 1.43 9.74
N GLN A 158 0.34 0.86 10.89
CA GLN A 158 1.12 -0.38 10.95
C GLN A 158 0.41 -1.52 10.20
N THR A 159 -0.92 -1.60 10.29
CA THR A 159 -1.72 -2.55 9.52
C THR A 159 -1.66 -2.24 8.03
N GLY A 160 -1.83 -0.98 7.64
CA GLY A 160 -1.74 -0.53 6.26
C GLY A 160 -0.36 -0.80 5.64
N GLU A 161 0.72 -0.54 6.38
CA GLU A 161 2.09 -0.83 5.91
C GLU A 161 2.36 -2.32 5.73
N ARG A 162 1.83 -3.18 6.63
CA ARG A 162 1.90 -4.64 6.46
C ARG A 162 1.18 -5.11 5.20
N LEU A 163 0.01 -4.53 4.89
CA LEU A 163 -0.72 -4.84 3.64
C LEU A 163 0.07 -4.41 2.40
N ARG A 164 0.73 -3.25 2.44
CA ARG A 164 1.59 -2.77 1.35
C ARG A 164 2.82 -3.66 1.17
N ALA A 165 3.48 -4.00 2.27
CA ALA A 165 4.62 -4.92 2.25
C ALA A 165 4.23 -6.29 1.71
N GLY A 166 3.10 -6.84 2.14
CA GLY A 166 2.55 -8.09 1.62
C GLY A 166 2.24 -8.01 0.12
N ARG A 167 1.62 -6.92 -0.35
CA ARG A 167 1.36 -6.69 -1.78
C ARG A 167 2.66 -6.63 -2.59
N LEU A 168 3.66 -5.92 -2.08
CA LEU A 168 4.96 -5.82 -2.73
C LEU A 168 5.65 -7.18 -2.83
N LEU A 169 5.68 -7.95 -1.74
CA LEU A 169 6.22 -9.30 -1.72
C LEU A 169 5.49 -10.23 -2.69
N PHE A 170 4.15 -10.16 -2.73
CA PHE A 170 3.34 -10.94 -3.66
C PHE A 170 3.71 -10.64 -5.12
N ALA A 171 3.95 -9.36 -5.44
CA ALA A 171 4.40 -8.93 -6.76
C ALA A 171 5.83 -9.39 -7.06
N GLN A 172 6.76 -9.14 -6.14
CA GLN A 172 8.18 -9.48 -6.32
C GLN A 172 8.43 -10.98 -6.45
N LEU A 173 7.71 -11.79 -5.67
CA LEU A 173 7.80 -13.25 -5.71
C LEU A 173 6.98 -13.86 -6.85
N ASN A 174 6.28 -13.01 -7.64
CA ASN A 174 5.49 -13.43 -8.79
C ASN A 174 4.46 -14.53 -8.46
N CYS A 175 3.81 -14.46 -7.32
CA CYS A 175 2.84 -15.47 -6.86
C CYS A 175 1.68 -15.64 -7.85
N ALA A 176 1.31 -14.57 -8.57
CA ALA A 176 0.28 -14.59 -9.60
C ALA A 176 0.62 -15.44 -10.83
N ALA A 177 1.90 -15.77 -11.04
CA ALA A 177 2.30 -16.64 -12.15
C ALA A 177 1.72 -18.06 -12.03
N CYS A 178 1.52 -18.55 -10.80
CA CYS A 178 0.97 -19.87 -10.52
C CYS A 178 -0.48 -19.81 -10.00
N HIS A 179 -0.85 -18.73 -9.32
CA HIS A 179 -2.18 -18.56 -8.73
C HIS A 179 -3.05 -17.68 -9.65
N THR A 180 -3.87 -18.32 -10.47
CA THR A 180 -4.73 -17.64 -11.47
C THR A 180 -5.83 -16.78 -10.84
N ASP A 181 -6.11 -16.95 -9.55
CA ASP A 181 -7.14 -16.21 -8.81
C ASP A 181 -6.58 -14.98 -8.08
N ALA A 182 -5.47 -14.45 -8.56
CA ALA A 182 -4.89 -13.20 -8.07
C ALA A 182 -5.87 -12.01 -8.10
N THR A 183 -6.96 -12.13 -8.86
CA THR A 183 -8.07 -11.16 -8.83
C THR A 183 -8.81 -11.14 -7.50
N LYS A 184 -8.64 -12.17 -6.66
CA LYS A 184 -9.25 -12.27 -5.33
C LYS A 184 -8.33 -11.85 -4.18
N VAL A 185 -7.05 -11.61 -4.48
CA VAL A 185 -6.05 -11.16 -3.50
C VAL A 185 -5.46 -9.83 -3.98
N PRO A 186 -5.64 -8.76 -3.25
CA PRO A 186 -6.48 -8.49 -2.10
C PRO A 186 -7.93 -8.21 -2.50
N ALA A 187 -8.84 -8.18 -1.56
CA ALA A 187 -10.28 -7.95 -1.66
C ALA A 187 -10.87 -7.61 -3.05
N LYS A 188 -11.96 -8.27 -3.39
CA LYS A 188 -12.72 -8.13 -4.65
C LYS A 188 -12.86 -6.66 -5.08
N GLY A 189 -12.29 -6.30 -6.21
CA GLY A 189 -12.38 -4.95 -6.78
C GLY A 189 -11.12 -4.08 -6.66
N THR A 190 -10.09 -4.57 -5.96
CA THR A 190 -8.79 -3.88 -5.82
C THR A 190 -7.66 -4.73 -6.38
N GLY A 191 -7.90 -5.46 -7.46
CA GLY A 191 -6.93 -6.38 -8.06
C GLY A 191 -5.52 -5.79 -8.20
N MET A 192 -4.58 -6.64 -8.58
CA MET A 192 -3.19 -6.24 -8.87
C MET A 192 -2.99 -6.27 -10.40
N PRO A 193 -3.56 -5.31 -11.16
CA PRO A 193 -3.51 -5.31 -12.62
C PRO A 193 -2.08 -5.21 -13.15
N GLU A 194 -1.16 -4.72 -12.33
CA GLU A 194 0.26 -4.67 -12.62
C GLU A 194 0.92 -6.06 -12.65
N LEU A 195 0.27 -7.08 -12.10
CA LEU A 195 0.76 -8.45 -12.15
C LEU A 195 0.16 -9.12 -13.39
N GLY A 196 0.91 -9.12 -14.49
CA GLY A 196 0.55 -9.90 -15.66
C GLY A 196 0.51 -11.39 -15.33
N GLN A 197 -0.44 -12.12 -15.93
CA GLN A 197 -0.41 -13.57 -15.93
C GLN A 197 0.71 -14.04 -16.85
N LEU A 198 1.87 -14.31 -16.30
CA LEU A 198 3.02 -14.83 -17.03
C LEU A 198 2.95 -16.34 -17.24
N ALA A 199 2.09 -17.03 -16.49
CA ALA A 199 1.90 -18.47 -16.59
C ALA A 199 0.74 -18.79 -17.55
N PRO A 200 0.86 -19.82 -18.40
CA PRO A 200 -0.22 -20.27 -19.24
C PRO A 200 -1.36 -20.86 -18.42
N LEU A 201 -2.59 -20.76 -18.94
CA LEU A 201 -3.73 -21.44 -18.37
C LEU A 201 -3.50 -22.96 -18.43
N LEU A 202 -3.68 -23.65 -17.31
CA LEU A 202 -3.51 -25.10 -17.21
C LEU A 202 -4.69 -25.90 -17.80
N SER A 203 -5.80 -25.23 -18.13
CA SER A 203 -6.94 -25.89 -18.77
C SER A 203 -6.58 -26.41 -20.16
N GLY A 204 -6.92 -27.69 -20.43
CA GLY A 204 -6.67 -28.33 -21.71
C GLY A 204 -5.24 -28.78 -21.96
N PHE A 205 -4.42 -28.88 -20.95
CA PHE A 205 -3.06 -29.41 -21.04
C PHE A 205 -3.05 -30.86 -21.49
N SER A 206 -4.03 -31.68 -21.04
CA SER A 206 -4.20 -33.08 -21.44
C SER A 206 -4.34 -33.33 -22.94
N THR A 207 -4.80 -32.32 -23.69
CA THR A 207 -4.97 -32.42 -25.15
C THR A 207 -3.84 -31.78 -25.96
N LYS A 208 -3.00 -30.98 -25.30
CA LYS A 208 -1.93 -30.20 -25.96
C LYS A 208 -0.55 -30.79 -25.79
N TYR A 209 -0.31 -31.48 -24.68
CA TYR A 209 1.02 -31.95 -24.30
C TYR A 209 1.01 -33.42 -23.93
N ASN A 210 2.09 -34.10 -24.30
CA ASN A 210 2.34 -35.49 -23.89
C ASN A 210 2.65 -35.53 -22.39
N PRO A 211 2.10 -36.48 -21.60
CA PRO A 211 2.38 -36.61 -20.18
C PRO A 211 3.87 -36.75 -19.85
N ASP A 212 4.66 -37.45 -20.69
CA ASP A 212 6.10 -37.58 -20.49
C ASP A 212 6.80 -36.23 -20.60
N PHE A 213 6.44 -35.43 -21.62
CA PHE A 213 6.94 -34.05 -21.75
C PHE A 213 6.56 -33.20 -20.58
N LEU A 214 5.32 -33.29 -20.05
CA LEU A 214 4.90 -32.54 -18.86
C LEU A 214 5.71 -32.93 -17.65
N THR A 215 6.00 -34.22 -17.48
CA THR A 215 6.83 -34.70 -16.37
C THR A 215 8.23 -34.13 -16.41
N GLU A 216 8.89 -34.19 -17.57
CA GLU A 216 10.21 -33.57 -17.77
C GLU A 216 10.21 -32.05 -17.57
N TRP A 217 9.20 -31.38 -18.15
CA TRP A 217 9.04 -29.95 -18.04
C TRP A 217 8.86 -29.48 -16.59
N ILE A 218 8.03 -30.17 -15.81
CA ILE A 218 7.78 -29.85 -14.40
C ILE A 218 8.98 -30.17 -13.54
N ALA A 219 9.72 -31.26 -13.86
CA ALA A 219 10.90 -31.65 -13.10
C ALA A 219 12.05 -30.65 -13.25
N ASP A 220 12.33 -30.19 -14.47
CA ASP A 220 13.36 -29.20 -14.74
C ASP A 220 13.09 -28.39 -16.03
N PRO A 221 12.31 -27.33 -15.96
CA PRO A 221 11.95 -26.55 -17.15
C PRO A 221 13.13 -25.86 -17.82
N HIS A 222 14.20 -25.55 -17.04
CA HIS A 222 15.38 -24.89 -17.58
C HIS A 222 16.27 -25.82 -18.41
N SER A 223 16.22 -27.15 -18.16
CA SER A 223 16.94 -28.12 -18.97
C SER A 223 16.35 -28.22 -20.38
N ILE A 224 15.04 -28.04 -20.52
CA ILE A 224 14.35 -28.10 -21.81
C ILE A 224 14.40 -26.75 -22.53
N ARG A 225 14.16 -25.66 -21.79
CA ARG A 225 14.16 -24.30 -22.33
C ARG A 225 14.96 -23.35 -21.45
N PRO A 226 16.25 -23.15 -21.69
CA PRO A 226 17.02 -22.15 -21.01
C PRO A 226 16.37 -20.76 -21.11
N GLY A 227 16.30 -20.05 -19.99
CA GLY A 227 15.69 -18.72 -19.94
C GLY A 227 14.15 -18.72 -19.76
N THR A 228 13.51 -19.87 -19.55
CA THR A 228 12.09 -19.90 -19.13
C THR A 228 11.92 -19.24 -17.75
N HIS A 229 10.76 -18.57 -17.54
CA HIS A 229 10.40 -18.02 -16.24
C HIS A 229 9.79 -19.05 -15.28
N MET A 230 9.48 -20.25 -15.77
CA MET A 230 8.96 -21.30 -14.89
C MET A 230 10.07 -21.78 -13.96
N PRO A 231 9.89 -21.72 -12.63
CA PRO A 231 10.89 -22.18 -11.68
C PRO A 231 10.92 -23.71 -11.62
N LYS A 232 12.06 -24.26 -11.22
CA LYS A 232 12.16 -25.65 -10.79
C LYS A 232 11.48 -25.77 -9.42
N VAL A 233 10.25 -26.29 -9.41
CA VAL A 233 9.39 -26.29 -8.20
C VAL A 233 9.81 -27.38 -7.22
N PHE A 234 10.23 -28.53 -7.71
CA PHE A 234 10.56 -29.70 -6.89
C PHE A 234 12.06 -29.90 -6.78
N THR A 235 12.52 -30.09 -5.53
CA THR A 235 13.91 -30.36 -5.20
C THR A 235 13.97 -31.55 -4.22
N GLY A 236 15.14 -32.21 -4.11
CA GLY A 236 15.36 -33.37 -3.24
C GLY A 236 15.05 -34.69 -3.90
N PRO A 237 15.17 -35.82 -3.14
CA PRO A 237 15.13 -37.17 -3.71
C PRO A 237 13.80 -37.54 -4.37
N ASP A 238 12.67 -36.96 -3.93
CA ASP A 238 11.33 -37.24 -4.44
C ASP A 238 10.88 -36.29 -5.56
N ALA A 239 11.76 -35.41 -6.06
CA ALA A 239 11.40 -34.37 -7.02
C ALA A 239 10.83 -34.95 -8.32
N ALA A 240 11.42 -36.02 -8.84
CA ALA A 240 10.96 -36.65 -10.06
C ALA A 240 9.56 -37.30 -9.88
N GLN A 241 9.30 -37.96 -8.77
CA GLN A 241 8.00 -38.54 -8.49
C GLN A 241 6.93 -37.44 -8.34
N LYS A 242 7.22 -36.37 -7.63
CA LYS A 242 6.30 -35.22 -7.48
C LYS A 242 5.96 -34.55 -8.83
N ALA A 243 6.94 -34.44 -9.71
CA ALA A 243 6.72 -33.93 -11.06
C ALA A 243 5.81 -34.86 -11.88
N ALA A 244 6.00 -36.18 -11.79
CA ALA A 244 5.16 -37.16 -12.43
C ALA A 244 3.71 -37.14 -11.91
N ASP A 245 3.53 -37.01 -10.59
CA ASP A 245 2.20 -36.92 -9.97
C ASP A 245 1.43 -35.69 -10.46
N VAL A 246 2.08 -34.52 -10.56
CA VAL A 246 1.48 -33.30 -11.10
C VAL A 246 1.18 -33.45 -12.60
N ALA A 247 2.09 -34.01 -13.37
CA ALA A 247 1.87 -34.26 -14.80
C ALA A 247 0.66 -35.19 -15.03
N ALA A 248 0.55 -36.25 -14.20
CA ALA A 248 -0.60 -37.15 -14.23
C ALA A 248 -1.91 -36.43 -13.91
N ALA A 249 -1.93 -35.59 -12.87
CA ALA A 249 -3.10 -34.79 -12.52
C ALA A 249 -3.52 -33.82 -13.63
N LEU A 250 -2.57 -33.13 -14.28
CA LEU A 250 -2.85 -32.23 -15.41
C LEU A 250 -3.32 -32.97 -16.67
N SER A 251 -2.95 -34.25 -16.80
CA SER A 251 -3.35 -35.10 -17.93
C SER A 251 -4.74 -35.71 -17.75
N MET A 252 -5.30 -35.74 -16.53
CA MET A 252 -6.64 -36.27 -16.24
C MET A 252 -7.77 -35.26 -16.47
N GLY A 253 -7.45 -34.00 -16.81
CA GLY A 253 -8.45 -32.98 -17.06
C GLY A 253 -9.34 -33.31 -18.28
N GLU A 254 -10.63 -32.94 -18.24
CA GLU A 254 -11.53 -33.05 -19.38
C GLU A 254 -10.93 -32.34 -20.59
N ALA A 255 -10.92 -33.04 -21.74
CA ALA A 255 -10.57 -32.44 -23.01
C ALA A 255 -11.50 -31.24 -23.26
N PRO A 256 -10.97 -30.05 -23.60
CA PRO A 256 -11.84 -28.95 -23.99
C PRO A 256 -12.77 -29.43 -25.13
N LYS A 257 -14.08 -29.27 -24.93
CA LYS A 257 -15.06 -29.50 -25.99
C LYS A 257 -14.58 -28.72 -27.21
N ALA A 258 -14.32 -29.43 -28.29
CA ALA A 258 -13.95 -28.84 -29.57
C ALA A 258 -15.02 -27.82 -29.97
N GLY A 259 -14.75 -26.57 -29.72
CA GLY A 259 -15.69 -25.48 -29.88
C GLY A 259 -14.98 -24.19 -30.27
N ALA A 260 -15.20 -23.83 -31.53
CA ALA A 260 -14.91 -22.58 -32.20
C ALA A 260 -13.43 -22.29 -32.51
N LYS A 261 -13.07 -22.45 -33.74
CA LYS A 261 -11.90 -21.82 -34.37
C LYS A 261 -11.90 -20.33 -34.02
N PRO A 262 -10.77 -19.74 -33.56
CA PRO A 262 -10.67 -18.30 -33.50
C PRO A 262 -10.97 -17.72 -34.87
N LYS A 263 -11.88 -16.76 -34.95
CA LYS A 263 -12.01 -15.93 -36.15
C LYS A 263 -10.68 -15.15 -36.25
N ALA A 264 -10.01 -15.36 -37.38
CA ALA A 264 -8.93 -14.47 -37.78
C ALA A 264 -9.54 -13.09 -38.03
N GLU A 265 -9.08 -12.10 -37.25
CA GLU A 265 -9.13 -10.68 -37.58
C GLU A 265 -7.78 -10.25 -38.14
#